data_b96b8958280ca0666556274d6911197f
#
_entry.id   b96b8958280ca0666556274d6911197f
#
_cell.length_a   1.000
_cell.length_b   1.000
_cell.length_c   1.000
_cell.angle_alpha   90.00
_cell.angle_beta   90.00
_cell.angle_gamma   90.00
#
_symmetry.space_group_name_H-M   'P 1'
#
loop_
_entity.id
_entity.type
_entity.pdbx_description
1 polymer ?
#
loop_
_entity_poly.entity_id
_entity_poly.type
_entity_poly.pdbx_seq_one_letter_code
_entity_poly.pdbx_strand_id
1 'polypeptide(L)'
;MKKLVFLIVLTFFGSCEKDLQDSEALGENADIVGIWVEEGFDDDVTLLVRESEFDDSKYGFTIKDDGTFIERKNAGWCGTPPISYDNFEGNWVALSDSLLEITVDYWGGTMTYQMRIVFLDQEHLGIRYLYGDNWSESR
;
A
#
# COMPACT_ATOMS: atom_id res chain seq x y z
N MET A 1 -61.37 40.49 7.75
CA MET A 1 -60.88 39.33 8.52
C MET A 1 -59.72 38.76 7.76
N LYS A 2 -58.49 39.09 8.15
CA LYS A 2 -57.26 38.68 7.48
C LYS A 2 -56.78 37.36 8.11
N LYS A 3 -56.75 36.27 7.31
CA LYS A 3 -56.18 35.00 7.73
C LYS A 3 -54.68 35.04 7.53
N LEU A 4 -53.92 35.02 8.61
CA LEU A 4 -52.50 34.95 8.62
C LEU A 4 -52.09 33.47 8.44
N VAL A 5 -51.53 33.13 7.28
CA VAL A 5 -50.98 31.80 7.04
C VAL A 5 -49.53 31.80 7.51
N PHE A 6 -49.26 31.08 8.59
CA PHE A 6 -47.92 30.86 9.12
C PHE A 6 -47.23 29.74 8.30
N LEU A 7 -46.30 30.12 7.47
CA LEU A 7 -45.49 29.18 6.69
C LEU A 7 -44.30 28.71 7.57
N ILE A 8 -44.39 27.50 8.10
CA ILE A 8 -43.28 26.88 8.82
C ILE A 8 -42.30 26.32 7.79
N VAL A 9 -41.16 26.98 7.66
CA VAL A 9 -40.03 26.46 6.88
C VAL A 9 -39.24 25.53 7.80
N LEU A 10 -39.40 24.21 7.59
CA LEU A 10 -38.50 23.20 8.17
C LEU A 10 -37.18 23.20 7.40
N THR A 11 -36.15 23.80 7.95
CA THR A 11 -34.80 23.64 7.49
C THR A 11 -34.23 22.31 7.99
N PHE A 12 -34.20 21.30 7.13
CA PHE A 12 -33.44 20.10 7.38
C PHE A 12 -31.94 20.42 7.23
N PHE A 13 -31.26 20.57 8.34
CA PHE A 13 -29.81 20.48 8.38
C PHE A 13 -29.42 19.02 8.23
N GLY A 14 -29.20 18.59 7.01
CA GLY A 14 -28.46 17.34 6.73
C GLY A 14 -27.04 17.51 7.21
N SER A 15 -26.73 17.00 8.37
CA SER A 15 -25.38 16.79 8.85
C SER A 15 -24.80 15.67 8.01
N CYS A 16 -24.04 16.00 6.96
CA CYS A 16 -23.08 15.08 6.38
C CYS A 16 -21.89 15.07 7.33
N GLU A 17 -21.86 14.14 8.26
CA GLU A 17 -20.61 13.70 8.86
C GLU A 17 -19.84 12.99 7.75
N LYS A 18 -18.88 13.71 7.17
CA LYS A 18 -17.81 13.09 6.40
C LYS A 18 -16.95 12.36 7.40
N ASP A 19 -16.95 11.04 7.35
CA ASP A 19 -15.86 10.23 7.88
C ASP A 19 -14.59 10.64 7.18
N LEU A 20 -13.85 11.57 7.82
CA LEU A 20 -12.50 11.96 7.45
C LEU A 20 -11.54 10.95 8.07
N GLN A 21 -11.51 9.76 7.49
CA GLN A 21 -10.51 8.78 7.85
C GLN A 21 -10.05 8.07 6.56
N ASP A 22 -8.77 8.20 6.25
CA ASP A 22 -7.98 7.46 5.27
C ASP A 22 -7.96 7.89 3.80
N SER A 23 -8.36 9.08 3.39
CA SER A 23 -8.15 9.52 2.01
C SER A 23 -6.89 10.37 1.77
N GLU A 24 -6.08 10.61 2.81
CA GLU A 24 -4.83 11.38 2.65
C GLU A 24 -3.60 10.54 2.27
N ALA A 25 -3.68 9.20 2.37
CA ALA A 25 -2.55 8.33 2.07
C ALA A 25 -2.26 8.17 0.56
N LEU A 26 -3.28 8.33 -0.27
CA LEU A 26 -3.17 8.26 -1.73
C LEU A 26 -3.27 9.66 -2.32
N GLY A 27 -2.19 10.17 -2.90
CA GLY A 27 -2.21 11.41 -3.68
C GLY A 27 -3.22 11.33 -4.81
N GLU A 28 -3.88 12.44 -5.13
CA GLU A 28 -4.84 12.53 -6.24
C GLU A 28 -4.16 12.07 -7.55
N ASN A 29 -4.60 10.95 -8.14
CA ASN A 29 -4.03 10.25 -9.30
C ASN A 29 -2.75 9.42 -9.04
N ALA A 30 -2.43 9.07 -7.81
CA ALA A 30 -1.34 8.14 -7.56
C ALA A 30 -1.77 6.70 -7.89
N ASP A 31 -0.99 6.03 -8.73
CA ASP A 31 -1.19 4.63 -9.10
C ASP A 31 -0.07 3.79 -8.49
N ILE A 32 -0.43 2.74 -7.75
CA ILE A 32 0.54 1.83 -7.15
C ILE A 32 1.17 0.89 -8.19
N VAL A 33 0.56 0.73 -9.36
CA VAL A 33 1.07 -0.11 -10.43
C VAL A 33 2.41 0.44 -10.94
N GLY A 34 3.43 -0.40 -10.95
CA GLY A 34 4.78 -0.01 -11.38
C GLY A 34 5.87 -0.79 -10.69
N ILE A 35 7.11 -0.38 -10.94
CA ILE A 35 8.32 -0.91 -10.31
C ILE A 35 8.75 0.05 -9.21
N TRP A 36 8.94 -0.49 -8.02
CA TRP A 36 9.32 0.22 -6.83
C TRP A 36 10.63 -0.34 -6.28
N VAL A 37 11.62 0.51 -6.08
CA VAL A 37 12.95 0.15 -5.60
C VAL A 37 13.23 0.83 -4.27
N GLU A 38 13.76 0.09 -3.31
CA GLU A 38 14.08 0.61 -1.99
C GLU A 38 15.11 1.74 -2.04
N GLU A 39 14.78 2.84 -1.39
CA GLU A 39 15.67 3.98 -1.19
C GLU A 39 16.20 4.02 0.26
N GLY A 40 15.40 3.55 1.23
CA GLY A 40 15.76 3.55 2.64
C GLY A 40 14.61 3.25 3.57
N PHE A 41 14.76 3.69 4.81
CA PHE A 41 13.79 3.47 5.88
C PHE A 41 13.60 4.73 6.71
N ASP A 42 12.38 4.94 7.18
CA ASP A 42 12.03 5.91 8.21
C ASP A 42 11.23 5.17 9.28
N ASP A 43 11.90 4.86 10.41
CA ASP A 43 11.41 3.99 11.47
C ASP A 43 10.99 2.60 10.91
N ASP A 44 9.72 2.23 10.97
CA ASP A 44 9.17 0.98 10.45
C ASP A 44 8.57 1.10 9.02
N VAL A 45 8.77 2.25 8.38
CA VAL A 45 8.33 2.52 7.02
C VAL A 45 9.46 2.30 6.04
N THR A 46 9.26 1.41 5.07
CA THR A 46 10.17 1.25 3.93
C THR A 46 9.85 2.33 2.89
N LEU A 47 10.86 3.08 2.51
CA LEU A 47 10.77 4.13 1.50
C LEU A 47 11.22 3.58 0.16
N LEU A 48 10.38 3.74 -0.85
CA LEU A 48 10.65 3.27 -2.21
C LEU A 48 10.46 4.41 -3.21
N VAL A 49 11.21 4.32 -4.29
CA VAL A 49 11.08 5.21 -5.44
C VAL A 49 10.63 4.43 -6.66
N ARG A 50 9.87 5.10 -7.53
CA ARG A 50 9.43 4.53 -8.79
C ARG A 50 10.57 4.51 -9.79
N GLU A 51 10.79 3.35 -10.39
CA GLU A 51 11.84 3.13 -11.38
C GLU A 51 11.29 2.47 -12.64
N SER A 52 12.05 2.51 -13.73
CA SER A 52 11.72 1.82 -14.98
C SER A 52 12.16 0.37 -15.00
N GLU A 53 13.10 0.00 -14.14
CA GLU A 53 13.65 -1.35 -13.99
C GLU A 53 14.17 -1.57 -12.56
N PHE A 54 14.39 -2.83 -12.19
CA PHE A 54 14.99 -3.14 -10.90
C PHE A 54 16.47 -2.76 -10.85
N ASP A 55 16.92 -2.31 -9.68
CA ASP A 55 18.34 -2.22 -9.32
C ASP A 55 18.84 -3.60 -8.92
N ASP A 56 19.96 -4.05 -9.50
CA ASP A 56 20.52 -5.38 -9.24
C ASP A 56 21.01 -5.59 -7.81
N SER A 57 21.28 -4.51 -7.11
CA SER A 57 21.84 -4.51 -5.76
C SER A 57 20.84 -4.15 -4.66
N LYS A 58 19.57 -3.94 -5.00
CA LYS A 58 18.56 -3.45 -4.06
C LYS A 58 17.32 -4.32 -4.02
N TYR A 59 16.64 -4.25 -2.88
CA TYR A 59 15.28 -4.74 -2.73
C TYR A 59 14.31 -3.90 -3.58
N GLY A 60 13.26 -4.54 -4.05
CA GLY A 60 12.18 -3.87 -4.76
C GLY A 60 11.05 -4.82 -5.12
N PHE A 61 10.00 -4.29 -5.70
CA PHE A 61 8.92 -5.10 -6.23
C PHE A 61 8.21 -4.43 -7.41
N THR A 62 7.53 -5.24 -8.20
CA THR A 62 6.62 -4.79 -9.25
C THR A 62 5.20 -5.17 -8.88
N ILE A 63 4.29 -4.21 -8.99
CA ILE A 63 2.85 -4.40 -8.91
C ILE A 63 2.27 -4.19 -10.30
N LYS A 64 1.53 -5.18 -10.82
CA LYS A 64 0.84 -5.10 -12.10
C LYS A 64 -0.67 -5.06 -11.90
N ASP A 65 -1.37 -4.44 -12.82
CA ASP A 65 -2.83 -4.28 -12.81
C ASP A 65 -3.61 -5.61 -12.97
N ASP A 66 -2.94 -6.65 -13.47
CA ASP A 66 -3.49 -8.00 -13.61
C ASP A 66 -3.44 -8.84 -12.33
N GLY A 67 -2.98 -8.28 -11.20
CA GLY A 67 -2.82 -8.98 -9.92
C GLY A 67 -1.45 -9.67 -9.76
N THR A 68 -0.56 -9.55 -10.73
CA THR A 68 0.81 -10.09 -10.62
C THR A 68 1.64 -9.22 -9.68
N PHE A 69 2.41 -9.88 -8.81
CA PHE A 69 3.43 -9.30 -7.95
C PHE A 69 4.77 -9.97 -8.22
N ILE A 70 5.82 -9.21 -8.35
CA ILE A 70 7.19 -9.73 -8.48
C ILE A 70 8.03 -9.04 -7.42
N GLU A 71 8.65 -9.80 -6.54
CA GLU A 71 9.48 -9.28 -5.47
C GLU A 71 10.95 -9.62 -5.72
N ARG A 72 11.78 -8.59 -5.80
CA ARG A 72 13.22 -8.72 -5.87
C ARG A 72 13.79 -8.66 -4.46
N LYS A 73 14.33 -9.77 -3.99
CA LYS A 73 14.85 -9.91 -2.63
C LYS A 73 16.02 -10.88 -2.58
N ASN A 74 16.58 -11.07 -1.39
CA ASN A 74 17.68 -12.01 -1.18
C ASN A 74 17.34 -13.39 -1.75
N ALA A 75 18.20 -13.89 -2.62
CA ALA A 75 18.04 -15.16 -3.33
C ALA A 75 18.19 -16.40 -2.44
N GLY A 76 18.75 -16.27 -1.24
CA GLY A 76 19.01 -17.38 -0.32
C GLY A 76 18.71 -17.05 1.13
N TRP A 77 18.87 -18.05 1.99
CA TRP A 77 18.67 -17.93 3.44
C TRP A 77 19.79 -17.14 4.16
N CYS A 78 20.94 -16.99 3.50
CA CYS A 78 22.11 -16.33 4.09
C CYS A 78 22.03 -14.82 3.87
N GLY A 79 21.98 -14.05 4.96
CA GLY A 79 22.01 -12.59 4.93
C GLY A 79 23.43 -11.98 4.98
N THR A 80 24.48 -12.80 4.90
CA THR A 80 25.86 -12.30 4.95
C THR A 80 26.31 -11.79 3.58
N PRO A 81 26.85 -10.56 3.48
CA PRO A 81 27.34 -10.02 2.22
C PRO A 81 28.49 -10.85 1.61
N PRO A 82 28.56 -10.95 0.25
CA PRO A 82 27.67 -10.29 -0.70
C PRO A 82 26.31 -10.97 -0.82
N ILE A 83 25.23 -10.16 -0.74
CA ILE A 83 23.86 -10.63 -0.93
C ILE A 83 23.59 -10.71 -2.43
N SER A 84 23.04 -11.84 -2.88
CA SER A 84 22.52 -11.98 -4.25
C SER A 84 21.01 -11.74 -4.22
N TYR A 85 20.53 -10.92 -5.13
CA TYR A 85 19.10 -10.65 -5.31
C TYR A 85 18.55 -11.48 -6.47
N ASP A 86 17.34 -11.98 -6.31
CA ASP A 86 16.60 -12.69 -7.36
C ASP A 86 15.13 -12.25 -7.35
N ASN A 87 14.42 -12.52 -8.44
CA ASN A 87 13.03 -12.17 -8.61
C ASN A 87 12.16 -13.37 -8.27
N PHE A 88 11.20 -13.16 -7.36
CA PHE A 88 10.23 -14.15 -6.94
C PHE A 88 8.84 -13.72 -7.40
N GLU A 89 8.12 -14.64 -8.03
CA GLU A 89 6.79 -14.39 -8.53
C GLU A 89 5.73 -14.59 -7.45
N GLY A 90 4.65 -13.86 -7.57
CA GLY A 90 3.53 -13.92 -6.66
C GLY A 90 2.31 -13.16 -7.20
N ASN A 91 1.39 -12.92 -6.32
CA ASN A 91 0.17 -12.16 -6.61
C ASN A 91 -0.17 -11.22 -5.46
N TRP A 92 -0.98 -10.21 -5.76
CA TRP A 92 -1.50 -9.28 -4.79
C TRP A 92 -3.00 -9.10 -4.92
N VAL A 93 -3.64 -8.75 -3.81
CA VAL A 93 -5.06 -8.41 -3.72
C VAL A 93 -5.20 -7.17 -2.84
N ALA A 94 -5.99 -6.19 -3.28
CA ALA A 94 -6.34 -5.06 -2.43
C ALA A 94 -7.40 -5.48 -1.42
N LEU A 95 -7.11 -5.32 -0.13
CA LEU A 95 -8.06 -5.50 0.97
C LEU A 95 -8.79 -4.19 1.28
N SER A 96 -8.13 -3.06 1.06
CA SER A 96 -8.68 -1.70 1.13
C SER A 96 -7.84 -0.76 0.26
N ASP A 97 -8.16 0.52 0.24
CA ASP A 97 -7.40 1.52 -0.51
C ASP A 97 -5.94 1.67 -0.05
N SER A 98 -5.64 1.27 1.19
CA SER A 98 -4.29 1.39 1.77
C SER A 98 -3.71 0.06 2.26
N LEU A 99 -4.37 -1.06 2.03
CA LEU A 99 -3.94 -2.36 2.52
C LEU A 99 -3.99 -3.41 1.41
N LEU A 100 -2.84 -3.99 1.12
CA LEU A 100 -2.68 -5.08 0.16
C LEU A 100 -2.34 -6.37 0.89
N GLU A 101 -2.84 -7.50 0.39
CA GLU A 101 -2.36 -8.82 0.74
C GLU A 101 -1.49 -9.34 -0.39
N ILE A 102 -0.29 -9.79 -0.03
CA ILE A 102 0.73 -10.27 -0.96
C ILE A 102 0.96 -11.75 -0.67
N THR A 103 0.91 -12.57 -1.70
CA THR A 103 1.35 -13.97 -1.66
C THR A 103 2.48 -14.13 -2.67
N VAL A 104 3.66 -14.49 -2.21
CA VAL A 104 4.88 -14.51 -3.04
C VAL A 104 5.80 -15.64 -2.65
N ASP A 105 6.52 -16.18 -3.62
CA ASP A 105 7.53 -17.21 -3.41
C ASP A 105 8.80 -16.63 -2.78
N TYR A 106 9.55 -17.49 -2.15
CA TYR A 106 10.88 -17.22 -1.63
C TYR A 106 11.72 -18.51 -1.70
N TRP A 107 12.99 -18.45 -1.40
CA TRP A 107 13.91 -19.62 -1.47
C TRP A 107 13.45 -20.84 -0.65
N GLY A 108 12.60 -20.67 0.36
CA GLY A 108 12.09 -21.74 1.25
C GLY A 108 10.65 -22.17 0.97
N GLY A 109 9.94 -21.56 0.02
CA GLY A 109 8.53 -21.85 -0.28
C GLY A 109 7.73 -20.64 -0.69
N THR A 110 6.49 -20.54 -0.20
CA THR A 110 5.56 -19.43 -0.44
C THR A 110 5.17 -18.80 0.88
N MET A 111 5.06 -17.49 0.91
CA MET A 111 4.63 -16.74 2.09
C MET A 111 3.51 -15.76 1.74
N THR A 112 2.66 -15.48 2.74
CA THR A 112 1.63 -14.43 2.64
C THR A 112 1.85 -13.42 3.74
N TYR A 113 1.78 -12.14 3.40
CA TYR A 113 1.86 -11.02 4.33
C TYR A 113 0.98 -9.88 3.87
N GLN A 114 0.75 -8.90 4.73
CA GLN A 114 0.06 -7.68 4.36
C GLN A 114 1.06 -6.52 4.21
N MET A 115 0.74 -5.62 3.30
CA MET A 115 1.49 -4.42 3.02
C MET A 115 0.56 -3.22 3.18
N ARG A 116 0.85 -2.36 4.15
CA ARG A 116 0.11 -1.11 4.35
C ARG A 116 0.80 0.02 3.62
N ILE A 117 0.05 0.71 2.78
CA ILE A 117 0.49 1.95 2.14
C ILE A 117 0.38 3.06 3.18
N VAL A 118 1.50 3.70 3.50
CA VAL A 118 1.59 4.83 4.43
C VAL A 118 1.43 6.15 3.67
N PHE A 119 2.08 6.24 2.52
CA PHE A 119 1.89 7.31 1.55
C PHE A 119 2.23 6.83 0.14
N LEU A 120 1.66 7.48 -0.86
CA LEU A 120 1.92 7.19 -2.28
C LEU A 120 1.74 8.46 -3.09
N ASP A 121 2.75 8.80 -3.89
CA ASP A 121 2.68 9.80 -4.93
C ASP A 121 3.19 9.24 -6.27
N GLN A 122 3.46 10.09 -7.26
CA GLN A 122 3.88 9.63 -8.59
C GLN A 122 5.27 8.99 -8.59
N GLU A 123 6.15 9.37 -7.69
CA GLU A 123 7.56 8.97 -7.66
C GLU A 123 7.94 8.20 -6.38
N HIS A 124 7.19 8.36 -5.28
CA HIS A 124 7.54 7.82 -3.97
C HIS A 124 6.41 6.98 -3.38
N LEU A 125 6.79 5.93 -2.68
CA LEU A 125 5.91 5.03 -1.95
C LEU A 125 6.51 4.74 -0.58
N GLY A 126 5.73 4.95 0.48
CA GLY A 126 6.05 4.49 1.82
C GLY A 126 5.15 3.33 2.21
N ILE A 127 5.73 2.23 2.63
CA ILE A 127 4.99 1.04 3.05
C ILE A 127 5.44 0.54 4.42
N ARG A 128 4.52 -0.17 5.07
CA ARG A 128 4.79 -0.93 6.29
C ARG A 128 4.39 -2.38 6.06
N TYR A 129 5.30 -3.31 6.37
CA TYR A 129 5.03 -4.75 6.31
C TYR A 129 4.35 -5.22 7.59
N LEU A 130 3.32 -6.05 7.44
CA LEU A 130 2.58 -6.66 8.54
C LEU A 130 2.69 -8.18 8.40
N TYR A 131 3.36 -8.81 9.37
CA TYR A 131 3.59 -10.25 9.41
C TYR A 131 2.87 -10.88 10.60
N GLY A 132 2.14 -11.99 10.36
CA GLY A 132 1.58 -12.83 11.40
C GLY A 132 0.67 -12.08 12.38
N ASP A 133 0.96 -12.14 13.66
CA ASP A 133 0.09 -11.64 14.73
C ASP A 133 -0.12 -10.12 14.75
N ASN A 134 0.66 -9.36 14.01
CA ASN A 134 0.53 -7.90 13.89
C ASN A 134 -0.67 -7.48 13.01
N TRP A 135 -1.37 -8.43 12.39
CA TRP A 135 -2.57 -8.12 11.59
C TRP A 135 -3.74 -7.57 12.44
N SER A 136 -3.75 -7.84 13.74
CA SER A 136 -4.83 -7.44 14.64
C SER A 136 -4.77 -5.97 15.07
N GLU A 137 -3.61 -5.32 15.01
CA GLU A 137 -3.43 -3.92 15.42
C GLU A 137 -3.84 -2.90 14.34
N SER A 138 -4.18 -3.37 13.14
CA SER A 138 -4.44 -2.54 11.98
C SER A 138 -5.93 -2.37 11.63
N ARG A 139 -6.85 -2.66 12.57
CA ARG A 139 -8.30 -2.48 12.38
C ARG A 139 -8.84 -1.31 13.16
#